data_23630a737370971f59a894285255df50
#
_entry.id   23630a737370971f59a894285255df50
#
_cell.length_a   1.000
_cell.length_b   1.000
_cell.length_c   1.000
_cell.angle_alpha   90.00
_cell.angle_beta   90.00
_cell.angle_gamma   90.00
#
_symmetry.space_group_name_H-M   'P 1'
#
loop_
_entity.id
_entity.type
_entity.pdbx_description
1 polymer ?
#
loop_
_entity_poly.entity_id
_entity_poly.type
_entity_poly.pdbx_seq_one_letter_code
_entity_poly.pdbx_strand_id
1 'polypeptide(L)'
;MAEIDNHDRNILRVLQADGKIGNQELAEKVNLSNSPCWRRVRKLEESGVINGYVAMLNPKKLDLTAMAYVHIALLDHTEQTIARLDDFVALQEQIVECSSITGPSDYVLKIIEKDTESLERFIMQKLLRLGIVRASTTHLILRQKKYTTSVPL
;
A
#
# COMPACT_ATOMS: atom_id res chain seq x y z
N MET A 1 12.14 -20.11 1.74
CA MET A 1 10.84 -19.56 2.20
C MET A 1 10.46 -20.27 3.51
N ALA A 2 9.97 -19.52 4.51
CA ALA A 2 9.44 -20.17 5.72
C ALA A 2 8.20 -20.99 5.32
N GLU A 3 8.17 -22.25 5.71
CA GLU A 3 7.01 -23.11 5.50
C GLU A 3 5.89 -22.63 6.46
N ILE A 4 4.78 -22.16 5.89
CA ILE A 4 3.62 -21.61 6.61
C ILE A 4 2.59 -22.72 6.76
N ASP A 5 2.41 -23.22 7.98
CA ASP A 5 1.43 -24.26 8.31
C ASP A 5 -0.01 -23.70 8.52
N ASN A 6 -0.95 -24.60 8.80
CA ASN A 6 -2.35 -24.20 9.03
C ASN A 6 -2.54 -23.34 10.31
N HIS A 7 -1.73 -23.54 11.33
CA HIS A 7 -1.78 -22.69 12.53
C HIS A 7 -1.29 -21.29 12.22
N ASP A 8 -0.22 -21.16 11.45
CA ASP A 8 0.32 -19.87 11.01
C ASP A 8 -0.71 -19.13 10.15
N ARG A 9 -1.39 -19.82 9.21
CA ARG A 9 -2.48 -19.23 8.42
C ARG A 9 -3.64 -18.73 9.28
N ASN A 10 -4.03 -19.49 10.33
CA ASN A 10 -5.08 -19.07 11.25
C ASN A 10 -4.67 -17.84 12.06
N ILE A 11 -3.44 -17.79 12.56
CA ILE A 11 -2.87 -16.62 13.23
C ILE A 11 -2.94 -15.39 12.29
N LEU A 12 -2.45 -15.53 11.05
CA LEU A 12 -2.46 -14.46 10.07
C LEU A 12 -3.87 -13.96 9.72
N ARG A 13 -4.87 -14.88 9.60
CA ARG A 13 -6.27 -14.47 9.37
C ARG A 13 -6.82 -13.61 10.50
N VAL A 14 -6.53 -13.96 11.75
CA VAL A 14 -6.97 -13.16 12.90
C VAL A 14 -6.25 -11.82 12.93
N LEU A 15 -4.93 -11.81 12.75
CA LEU A 15 -4.13 -10.57 12.76
C LEU A 15 -4.49 -9.62 11.62
N GLN A 16 -4.86 -10.11 10.44
CA GLN A 16 -5.35 -9.27 9.34
C GLN A 16 -6.70 -8.60 9.66
N ALA A 17 -7.52 -9.22 10.51
CA ALA A 17 -8.80 -8.65 10.93
C ALA A 17 -8.62 -7.69 12.11
N ASP A 18 -7.73 -7.99 13.05
CA ASP A 18 -7.44 -7.19 14.22
C ASP A 18 -5.94 -7.26 14.58
N GLY A 19 -5.18 -6.31 14.08
CA GLY A 19 -3.74 -6.18 14.36
C GLY A 19 -3.41 -5.68 15.78
N LYS A 20 -4.43 -5.30 16.59
CA LYS A 20 -4.25 -4.88 17.98
C LYS A 20 -4.61 -5.96 19.00
N ILE A 21 -5.05 -7.12 18.53
CA ILE A 21 -5.43 -8.24 19.41
C ILE A 21 -4.28 -8.62 20.36
N GLY A 22 -4.60 -8.83 21.63
CA GLY A 22 -3.62 -9.30 22.61
C GLY A 22 -3.22 -10.75 22.37
N ASN A 23 -1.97 -11.10 22.73
CA ASN A 23 -1.45 -12.44 22.47
C ASN A 23 -2.28 -13.56 23.14
N GLN A 24 -2.85 -13.32 24.33
CA GLN A 24 -3.71 -14.28 25.00
C GLN A 24 -4.99 -14.54 24.22
N GLU A 25 -5.69 -13.48 23.80
CA GLU A 25 -6.91 -13.57 23.01
C GLU A 25 -6.65 -14.19 21.64
N LEU A 26 -5.53 -13.85 21.00
CA LEU A 26 -5.10 -14.46 19.75
C LEU A 26 -4.92 -15.97 19.91
N ALA A 27 -4.20 -16.39 20.95
CA ALA A 27 -3.96 -17.80 21.25
C ALA A 27 -5.28 -18.59 21.45
N GLU A 28 -6.23 -18.02 22.19
CA GLU A 28 -7.56 -18.58 22.37
C GLU A 28 -8.30 -18.72 21.03
N LYS A 29 -8.30 -17.69 20.19
CA LYS A 29 -8.98 -17.71 18.87
C LYS A 29 -8.40 -18.73 17.89
N VAL A 30 -7.12 -19.06 18.02
CA VAL A 30 -6.45 -20.04 17.13
C VAL A 30 -6.25 -21.41 17.78
N ASN A 31 -6.86 -21.65 18.96
CA ASN A 31 -6.76 -22.88 19.72
C ASN A 31 -5.31 -23.30 20.03
N LEU A 32 -4.49 -22.36 20.45
CA LEU A 32 -3.13 -22.58 20.91
C LEU A 32 -2.96 -22.09 22.36
N SER A 33 -1.98 -22.63 23.07
CA SER A 33 -1.53 -22.01 24.30
C SER A 33 -0.69 -20.75 24.01
N ASN A 34 -0.61 -19.84 24.98
CA ASN A 34 -0.04 -18.51 24.81
C ASN A 34 1.42 -18.53 24.30
N SER A 35 2.28 -19.34 24.91
CA SER A 35 3.70 -19.38 24.54
C SER A 35 3.97 -19.93 23.13
N PRO A 36 3.38 -21.04 22.65
CA PRO A 36 3.47 -21.46 21.27
C PRO A 36 2.91 -20.45 20.28
N CYS A 37 1.78 -19.80 20.59
CA CYS A 37 1.20 -18.75 19.74
C CYS A 37 2.18 -17.59 19.58
N TRP A 38 2.72 -17.05 20.67
CA TRP A 38 3.69 -15.99 20.66
C TRP A 38 4.95 -16.32 19.84
N ARG A 39 5.50 -17.54 20.00
CA ARG A 39 6.67 -17.97 19.21
C ARG A 39 6.39 -17.99 17.70
N ARG A 40 5.18 -18.40 17.30
CA ARG A 40 4.77 -18.40 15.89
C ARG A 40 4.63 -16.99 15.33
N VAL A 41 3.97 -16.10 16.05
CA VAL A 41 3.85 -14.69 15.65
C VAL A 41 5.23 -14.08 15.45
N ARG A 42 6.12 -14.26 16.43
CA ARG A 42 7.49 -13.75 16.33
C ARG A 42 8.26 -14.32 15.13
N LYS A 43 8.12 -15.62 14.86
CA LYS A 43 8.73 -16.25 13.67
C LYS A 43 8.19 -15.64 12.37
N LEU A 44 6.89 -15.34 12.30
CA LEU A 44 6.26 -14.72 11.13
C LEU A 44 6.74 -13.27 10.95
N GLU A 45 6.98 -12.55 12.01
CA GLU A 45 7.58 -11.20 11.99
C GLU A 45 9.05 -11.26 11.56
N GLU A 46 9.85 -12.09 12.21
CA GLU A 46 11.29 -12.24 11.91
C GLU A 46 11.56 -12.74 10.48
N SER A 47 10.64 -13.54 9.91
CA SER A 47 10.73 -14.02 8.53
C SER A 47 10.19 -13.03 7.47
N GLY A 48 9.64 -11.89 7.90
CA GLY A 48 9.08 -10.88 7.01
C GLY A 48 7.73 -11.27 6.38
N VAL A 49 7.06 -12.31 6.87
CA VAL A 49 5.68 -12.65 6.48
C VAL A 49 4.71 -11.61 7.02
N ILE A 50 4.96 -11.11 8.23
CA ILE A 50 4.31 -9.93 8.79
C ILE A 50 5.31 -8.78 8.64
N ASN A 51 4.99 -7.82 7.77
CA ASN A 51 5.83 -6.65 7.54
C ASN A 51 5.66 -5.56 8.61
N GLY A 52 4.56 -5.59 9.36
CA GLY A 52 4.27 -4.61 10.40
C GLY A 52 2.78 -4.49 10.72
N TYR A 53 2.48 -3.64 11.67
CA TYR A 53 1.13 -3.31 12.12
C TYR A 53 0.90 -1.82 11.95
N VAL A 54 -0.17 -1.43 11.29
CA VAL A 54 -0.45 -0.02 10.98
C VAL A 54 -1.89 0.34 11.37
N ALA A 55 -2.09 1.60 11.71
CA ALA A 55 -3.43 2.14 11.90
C ALA A 55 -4.08 2.40 10.54
N MET A 56 -5.27 1.82 10.32
CA MET A 56 -6.09 2.13 9.16
C MET A 56 -6.81 3.47 9.39
N LEU A 57 -6.41 4.50 8.65
CA LEU A 57 -7.00 5.83 8.75
C LEU A 57 -8.15 5.99 7.76
N ASN A 58 -9.13 6.83 8.11
CA ASN A 58 -10.18 7.27 7.20
C ASN A 58 -9.77 8.61 6.56
N PRO A 59 -9.36 8.63 5.28
CA PRO A 59 -8.88 9.86 4.64
C PRO A 59 -9.91 11.00 4.67
N LYS A 60 -11.20 10.69 4.51
CA LYS A 60 -12.28 11.69 4.52
C LYS A 60 -12.44 12.39 5.88
N LYS A 61 -12.08 11.71 6.98
CA LYS A 61 -12.09 12.30 8.33
C LYS A 61 -10.86 13.17 8.60
N LEU A 62 -9.90 13.15 7.69
CA LEU A 62 -8.69 13.96 7.68
C LEU A 62 -8.70 15.01 6.55
N ASP A 63 -9.90 15.32 6.03
CA ASP A 63 -10.11 16.27 4.95
C ASP A 63 -9.38 15.92 3.62
N LEU A 64 -9.00 14.64 3.46
CA LEU A 64 -8.41 14.10 2.24
C LEU A 64 -9.52 13.48 1.37
N THR A 65 -10.11 14.28 0.48
CA THR A 65 -11.33 13.91 -0.23
C THR A 65 -11.12 13.54 -1.70
N ALA A 66 -9.98 13.91 -2.29
CA ALA A 66 -9.62 13.56 -3.67
C ALA A 66 -8.67 12.35 -3.67
N MET A 67 -9.04 11.32 -4.42
CA MET A 67 -8.22 10.13 -4.63
C MET A 67 -8.25 9.76 -6.12
N ALA A 68 -7.09 9.46 -6.68
CA ALA A 68 -6.97 9.07 -8.08
C ALA A 68 -5.94 7.98 -8.31
N TYR A 69 -6.15 7.21 -9.37
CA TYR A 69 -5.09 6.45 -10.02
C TYR A 69 -4.56 7.25 -11.20
N VAL A 70 -3.26 7.48 -11.20
CA VAL A 70 -2.55 8.19 -12.28
C VAL A 70 -1.63 7.20 -12.98
N HIS A 71 -1.98 6.86 -14.20
CA HIS A 71 -1.17 6.02 -15.07
C HIS A 71 -0.16 6.91 -15.81
N ILE A 72 1.11 6.53 -15.78
CA ILE A 72 2.17 7.29 -16.47
C ILE A 72 2.95 6.38 -17.42
N ALA A 73 3.34 6.96 -18.57
CA ALA A 73 4.32 6.38 -19.46
C ALA A 73 5.55 7.29 -19.46
N LEU A 74 6.74 6.71 -19.32
CA LEU A 74 7.99 7.45 -19.29
C LEU A 74 8.45 7.82 -20.70
N LEU A 75 9.31 8.82 -20.81
CA LEU A 75 9.97 9.19 -22.04
C LEU A 75 10.93 8.11 -22.53
N ASP A 76 11.65 7.51 -21.59
CA ASP A 76 12.58 6.40 -21.80
C ASP A 76 12.69 5.56 -20.52
N HIS A 77 13.40 4.43 -20.59
CA HIS A 77 13.58 3.49 -19.48
C HIS A 77 15.05 3.40 -19.04
N THR A 78 15.78 4.51 -19.15
CA THR A 78 17.15 4.57 -18.62
C THR A 78 17.18 4.48 -17.11
N GLU A 79 18.25 3.97 -16.54
CA GLU A 79 18.43 3.89 -15.08
C GLU A 79 18.28 5.27 -14.43
N GLN A 80 18.72 6.33 -15.09
CA GLN A 80 18.59 7.70 -14.61
C GLN A 80 17.14 8.15 -14.55
N THR A 81 16.32 7.84 -15.57
CA THR A 81 14.90 8.17 -15.59
C THR A 81 14.13 7.43 -14.50
N ILE A 82 14.43 6.12 -14.33
CA ILE A 82 13.81 5.28 -13.29
C ILE A 82 14.19 5.79 -11.89
N ALA A 83 15.48 6.03 -11.63
CA ALA A 83 15.95 6.54 -10.34
C ALA A 83 15.30 7.90 -9.99
N ARG A 84 15.12 8.77 -10.98
CA ARG A 84 14.45 10.07 -10.81
C ARG A 84 12.98 9.91 -10.45
N LEU A 85 12.29 8.91 -10.99
CA LEU A 85 10.92 8.59 -10.59
C LEU A 85 10.89 8.05 -9.16
N ASP A 86 11.78 7.11 -8.82
CA ASP A 86 11.86 6.49 -7.50
C ASP A 86 12.11 7.54 -6.42
N ASP A 87 13.08 8.44 -6.63
CA ASP A 87 13.37 9.55 -5.72
C ASP A 87 12.15 10.47 -5.54
N PHE A 88 11.47 10.79 -6.64
CA PHE A 88 10.27 11.62 -6.57
C PHE A 88 9.16 10.94 -5.76
N VAL A 89 8.88 9.67 -6.06
CA VAL A 89 7.82 8.91 -5.37
C VAL A 89 8.12 8.80 -3.87
N ALA A 90 9.38 8.55 -3.49
CA ALA A 90 9.78 8.43 -2.10
C ALA A 90 9.60 9.75 -1.30
N LEU A 91 9.68 10.90 -1.97
CA LEU A 91 9.57 12.22 -1.33
C LEU A 91 8.14 12.78 -1.27
N GLN A 92 7.16 12.17 -1.96
CA GLN A 92 5.80 12.71 -2.04
C GLN A 92 4.84 11.90 -1.16
N GLU A 93 4.45 12.44 -0.02
CA GLU A 93 3.49 11.83 0.91
C GLU A 93 2.10 11.60 0.28
N GLN A 94 1.75 12.37 -0.75
CA GLN A 94 0.50 12.22 -1.48
C GLN A 94 0.45 10.92 -2.30
N ILE A 95 1.60 10.38 -2.68
CA ILE A 95 1.70 9.11 -3.41
C ILE A 95 1.72 7.98 -2.39
N VAL A 96 0.60 7.30 -2.23
CA VAL A 96 0.46 6.20 -1.24
C VAL A 96 0.73 4.82 -1.85
N GLU A 97 0.87 4.73 -3.17
CA GLU A 97 1.20 3.51 -3.90
C GLU A 97 1.84 3.87 -5.24
N CYS A 98 2.87 3.15 -5.62
CA CYS A 98 3.49 3.21 -6.94
C CYS A 98 3.83 1.78 -7.38
N SER A 99 3.34 1.36 -8.53
CA SER A 99 3.58 0.03 -9.08
C SER A 99 3.91 0.10 -10.55
N SER A 100 4.91 -0.67 -10.99
CA SER A 100 5.10 -0.91 -12.42
C SER A 100 4.00 -1.84 -12.93
N ILE A 101 3.50 -1.57 -14.13
CA ILE A 101 2.39 -2.30 -14.72
C ILE A 101 2.67 -2.70 -16.17
N THR A 102 1.98 -3.72 -16.63
CA THR A 102 1.96 -4.09 -18.05
C THR A 102 0.89 -3.30 -18.80
N GLY A 103 1.09 -3.04 -20.09
CA GLY A 103 0.11 -2.39 -20.96
C GLY A 103 0.63 -1.05 -21.52
N PRO A 104 -0.26 -0.08 -21.81
CA PRO A 104 0.11 1.15 -22.48
C PRO A 104 0.84 2.16 -21.58
N SER A 105 0.84 1.94 -20.28
CA SER A 105 1.53 2.74 -19.27
C SER A 105 2.57 1.90 -18.54
N ASP A 106 3.61 2.54 -18.04
CA ASP A 106 4.72 1.88 -17.35
C ASP A 106 4.46 1.76 -15.85
N TYR A 107 3.81 2.76 -15.25
CA TYR A 107 3.52 2.82 -13.81
C TYR A 107 2.10 3.30 -13.55
N VAL A 108 1.55 2.87 -12.42
CA VAL A 108 0.35 3.42 -11.80
C VAL A 108 0.69 3.97 -10.43
N LEU A 109 0.26 5.20 -10.18
CA LEU A 109 0.37 5.89 -8.90
C LEU A 109 -1.01 6.00 -8.28
N LYS A 110 -1.15 5.73 -6.98
CA LYS A 110 -2.32 6.09 -6.21
C LYS A 110 -2.03 7.36 -5.44
N ILE A 111 -2.77 8.40 -5.71
CA ILE A 111 -2.56 9.73 -5.13
C ILE A 111 -3.78 10.10 -4.29
N ILE A 112 -3.52 10.62 -3.09
CA ILE A 112 -4.54 11.14 -2.19
C ILE A 112 -4.22 12.60 -1.89
N GLU A 113 -5.22 13.46 -2.06
CA GLU A 113 -5.11 14.90 -1.84
C GLU A 113 -6.36 15.44 -1.14
N LYS A 114 -6.23 16.66 -0.63
CA LYS A 114 -7.31 17.36 0.07
C LYS A 114 -8.56 17.50 -0.80
N ASP A 115 -8.38 17.94 -2.05
CA ASP A 115 -9.44 18.20 -3.01
C ASP A 115 -8.94 18.00 -4.45
N THR A 116 -9.86 18.11 -5.40
CA THR A 116 -9.53 17.92 -6.83
C THR A 116 -8.61 19.02 -7.39
N GLU A 117 -8.68 20.23 -6.86
CA GLU A 117 -7.80 21.33 -7.29
C GLU A 117 -6.35 21.07 -6.82
N SER A 118 -6.18 20.61 -5.59
CA SER A 118 -4.87 20.22 -5.05
C SER A 118 -4.29 19.02 -5.81
N LEU A 119 -5.13 18.04 -6.16
CA LEU A 119 -4.75 16.90 -6.98
C LEU A 119 -4.28 17.33 -8.38
N GLU A 120 -5.04 18.19 -9.05
CA GLU A 120 -4.67 18.74 -10.36
C GLU A 120 -3.34 19.51 -10.27
N ARG A 121 -3.20 20.37 -9.27
CA ARG A 121 -1.97 21.12 -9.01
C ARG A 121 -0.77 20.20 -8.78
N PHE A 122 -0.94 19.13 -8.00
CA PHE A 122 0.11 18.13 -7.76
C PHE A 122 0.54 17.47 -9.08
N ILE A 123 -0.40 17.00 -9.87
CA ILE A 123 -0.11 16.34 -11.16
C ILE A 123 0.59 17.32 -12.11
N MET A 124 0.02 18.49 -12.33
CA MET A 124 0.52 19.44 -13.32
C MET A 124 1.84 20.11 -12.92
N GLN A 125 1.98 20.44 -11.63
CA GLN A 125 3.12 21.26 -11.19
C GLN A 125 4.26 20.45 -10.56
N LYS A 126 4.00 19.21 -10.11
CA LYS A 126 5.04 18.36 -9.56
C LYS A 126 5.33 17.17 -10.48
N LEU A 127 4.37 16.28 -10.71
CA LEU A 127 4.59 15.05 -11.45
C LEU A 127 5.01 15.30 -12.91
N LEU A 128 4.26 16.09 -13.67
CA LEU A 128 4.56 16.34 -15.07
C LEU A 128 5.77 17.26 -15.28
N ARG A 129 6.12 18.08 -14.28
CA ARG A 129 7.34 18.91 -14.34
C ARG A 129 8.63 18.14 -14.08
N LEU A 130 8.57 16.88 -13.72
CA LEU A 130 9.76 16.03 -13.66
C LEU A 130 10.47 15.93 -15.03
N GLY A 131 9.74 16.15 -16.13
CA GLY A 131 10.31 16.06 -17.47
C GLY A 131 10.71 14.65 -17.91
N ILE A 132 10.20 13.62 -17.22
CA ILE A 132 10.42 12.20 -17.54
C ILE A 132 9.13 11.50 -17.99
N VAL A 133 7.98 12.16 -17.83
CA VAL A 133 6.66 11.62 -18.19
C VAL A 133 6.31 12.01 -19.62
N ARG A 134 6.13 11.02 -20.49
CA ARG A 134 5.69 11.18 -21.88
C ARG A 134 4.18 11.34 -21.98
N ALA A 135 3.45 10.57 -21.21
CA ALA A 135 1.99 10.60 -21.18
C ALA A 135 1.46 10.25 -19.79
N SER A 136 0.33 10.83 -19.42
CA SER A 136 -0.38 10.49 -18.18
C SER A 136 -1.89 10.42 -18.40
N THR A 137 -2.54 9.51 -17.69
CA THR A 137 -3.99 9.39 -17.65
C THR A 137 -4.44 9.31 -16.19
N THR A 138 -5.31 10.24 -15.79
CA THR A 138 -5.80 10.33 -14.42
C THR A 138 -7.22 9.77 -14.33
N HIS A 139 -7.43 8.82 -13.43
CA HIS A 139 -8.73 8.25 -13.10
C HIS A 139 -9.13 8.67 -11.69
N LEU A 140 -10.01 9.66 -11.57
CA LEU A 140 -10.54 10.08 -10.28
C LEU A 140 -11.43 8.99 -9.70
N ILE A 141 -11.21 8.62 -8.44
CA ILE A 141 -12.03 7.63 -7.73
C ILE A 141 -13.28 8.31 -7.21
N LEU A 142 -14.42 8.10 -7.87
CA LEU A 142 -15.70 8.66 -7.44
C LEU A 142 -16.26 7.95 -6.19
N ARG A 143 -16.05 6.64 -6.11
CA ARG A 143 -16.49 5.83 -4.97
C ARG A 143 -15.61 4.60 -4.82
N GLN A 144 -15.03 4.44 -3.64
CA GLN A 144 -14.33 3.21 -3.25
C GLN A 144 -15.32 2.22 -2.65
N LYS A 145 -15.62 1.12 -3.37
CA LYS A 145 -16.60 0.11 -2.93
C LYS A 145 -16.00 -0.88 -1.92
N LYS A 146 -14.71 -1.16 -2.05
CA LYS A 146 -13.98 -2.05 -1.16
C LYS A 146 -12.54 -1.55 -1.03
N TYR A 147 -12.06 -1.54 0.19
CA TYR A 147 -10.65 -1.36 0.50
C TYR A 147 -10.27 -2.28 1.66
N THR A 148 -9.23 -3.03 1.50
CA THR A 148 -8.68 -3.92 2.53
C THR A 148 -7.20 -4.13 2.29
N THR A 149 -6.45 -4.30 3.36
CA THR A 149 -5.05 -4.72 3.33
C THR A 149 -4.89 -6.23 3.46
N SER A 150 -6.00 -6.96 3.67
CA SER A 150 -5.98 -8.41 3.84
C SER A 150 -5.68 -9.11 2.52
N VAL A 151 -4.70 -10.00 2.55
CA VAL A 151 -4.39 -10.92 1.45
C VAL A 151 -5.12 -12.26 1.61
N PRO A 152 -5.46 -12.96 0.53
CA PRO A 152 -6.10 -14.28 0.61
C PRO A 152 -5.12 -15.31 1.20
N LEU A 153 -5.61 -16.11 2.20
CA LEU A 153 -4.83 -17.12 2.92
C LEU A 153 -5.52 -18.49 2.91
#